data_7eb8307ee6025af1ded0f5aef1f8f730
#
_entry.id   7eb8307ee6025af1ded0f5aef1f8f730
#
_cell.length_a   1.000
_cell.length_b   1.000
_cell.length_c   1.000
_cell.angle_alpha   90.00
_cell.angle_beta   90.00
_cell.angle_gamma   90.00
#
_symmetry.space_group_name_H-M   'P 1'
#
loop_
_entity.id
_entity.type
_entity.pdbx_description
1 polymer ?
#
loop_
_entity_poly.entity_id
_entity_poly.type
_entity_poly.pdbx_seq_one_letter_code
_entity_poly.pdbx_strand_id
1 'polypeptide(L)'
;MKLWKRTAFWAFGWTAKAVASLWLSTCRIAEFGREIEENYLKQNPDKGLLYASWHRGLFFVIYWYRNQNVVSIASASEDGELAAQAAKRFGWITTRGSSSRGGRQAYRAMEDFVRQGYKGGLVTDAPRGPRFVAKPGIIYLAKRTGIPIIPVIWSADRFWQLQSWDRTIIPKPFAQLVALFADDYIRVPAEASREECEFYRRQLDQALNRIMYQADHFFKNTGATDPRQIEVPDPVPLPD
;
A
#
# COMPACT_ATOMS: atom_id res chain seq x y z
N MET A 1 -27.29 9.55 -16.75
CA MET A 1 -26.42 10.74 -16.53
C MET A 1 -26.22 11.44 -17.85
N LYS A 2 -26.51 12.75 -17.95
CA LYS A 2 -26.44 13.52 -19.22
C LYS A 2 -25.00 13.52 -19.77
N LEU A 3 -24.83 13.48 -21.09
CA LEU A 3 -23.53 13.30 -21.79
C LEU A 3 -22.48 14.34 -21.34
N TRP A 4 -22.87 15.60 -21.17
CA TRP A 4 -21.98 16.66 -20.69
C TRP A 4 -21.42 16.45 -19.28
N LYS A 5 -22.18 15.78 -18.38
CA LYS A 5 -21.67 15.43 -17.03
C LYS A 5 -20.60 14.33 -17.13
N ARG A 6 -20.72 13.40 -18.07
CA ARG A 6 -19.70 12.35 -18.29
C ARG A 6 -18.41 12.93 -18.84
N THR A 7 -18.49 13.87 -19.79
CA THR A 7 -17.31 14.52 -20.37
C THR A 7 -16.63 15.44 -19.35
N ALA A 8 -17.39 16.21 -18.55
CA ALA A 8 -16.84 17.02 -17.48
C ALA A 8 -16.13 16.18 -16.40
N PHE A 9 -16.72 15.06 -16.01
CA PHE A 9 -16.12 14.13 -15.05
C PHE A 9 -14.86 13.48 -15.59
N TRP A 10 -14.85 13.14 -16.88
CA TRP A 10 -13.70 12.60 -17.56
C TRP A 10 -12.55 13.62 -17.65
N ALA A 11 -12.85 14.85 -18.09
CA ALA A 11 -11.89 15.93 -18.17
C ALA A 11 -11.30 16.29 -16.78
N PHE A 12 -12.16 16.43 -15.77
CA PHE A 12 -11.74 16.65 -14.39
C PHE A 12 -10.76 15.59 -13.88
N GLY A 13 -11.02 14.32 -14.18
CA GLY A 13 -10.14 13.24 -13.76
C GLY A 13 -8.76 13.27 -14.41
N TRP A 14 -8.64 13.70 -15.68
CA TRP A 14 -7.36 13.88 -16.34
C TRP A 14 -6.61 15.10 -15.85
N THR A 15 -7.33 16.21 -15.59
CA THR A 15 -6.76 17.41 -14.98
C THR A 15 -6.23 17.11 -13.57
N ALA A 16 -7.01 16.41 -12.76
CA ALA A 16 -6.58 15.98 -11.42
C ALA A 16 -5.32 15.09 -11.48
N LYS A 17 -5.26 14.13 -12.44
CA LYS A 17 -4.05 13.34 -12.66
C LYS A 17 -2.85 14.21 -13.05
N ALA A 18 -3.02 15.15 -13.98
CA ALA A 18 -1.94 16.01 -14.42
C ALA A 18 -1.40 16.89 -13.28
N VAL A 19 -2.29 17.50 -12.51
CA VAL A 19 -1.94 18.30 -11.33
C VAL A 19 -1.24 17.45 -10.28
N ALA A 20 -1.78 16.28 -9.93
CA ALA A 20 -1.16 15.38 -8.96
C ALA A 20 0.20 14.88 -9.45
N SER A 21 0.35 14.56 -10.76
CA SER A 21 1.61 14.13 -11.32
C SER A 21 2.66 15.24 -11.29
N LEU A 22 2.30 16.46 -11.68
CA LEU A 22 3.21 17.60 -11.64
C LEU A 22 3.65 17.88 -10.19
N TRP A 23 2.73 17.90 -9.27
CA TRP A 23 3.01 18.11 -7.87
C TRP A 23 3.91 17.02 -7.27
N LEU A 24 3.50 15.74 -7.40
CA LEU A 24 4.25 14.63 -6.82
C LEU A 24 5.61 14.40 -7.49
N SER A 25 5.78 14.83 -8.76
CA SER A 25 7.09 14.80 -9.42
C SER A 25 8.11 15.79 -8.85
N THR A 26 7.64 16.80 -8.09
CA THR A 26 8.55 17.70 -7.36
C THR A 26 9.12 17.07 -6.09
N CYS A 27 8.50 16.00 -5.59
CA CYS A 27 8.96 15.29 -4.41
C CYS A 27 10.14 14.37 -4.76
N ARG A 28 11.10 14.28 -3.86
CA ARG A 28 12.24 13.35 -3.99
C ARG A 28 12.04 12.19 -3.03
N ILE A 29 12.13 10.97 -3.53
CA ILE A 29 11.99 9.77 -2.71
C ILE A 29 13.33 9.04 -2.60
N ALA A 30 13.74 8.72 -1.37
CA ALA A 30 14.80 7.77 -1.07
C ALA A 30 14.15 6.44 -0.66
N GLU A 31 14.59 5.34 -1.26
CA GLU A 31 14.05 4.01 -1.03
C GLU A 31 15.08 3.16 -0.29
N PHE A 32 14.66 2.48 0.77
CA PHE A 32 15.50 1.63 1.59
C PHE A 32 14.88 0.23 1.70
N GLY A 33 15.71 -0.81 1.53
CA GLY A 33 15.26 -2.20 1.56
C GLY A 33 14.60 -2.68 0.25
N ARG A 34 14.61 -1.88 -0.85
CA ARG A 34 13.99 -2.28 -2.12
C ARG A 34 14.65 -3.50 -2.76
N GLU A 35 15.87 -3.77 -2.42
CA GLU A 35 16.62 -4.96 -2.86
C GLU A 35 15.88 -6.27 -2.54
N ILE A 36 15.02 -6.31 -1.53
CA ILE A 36 14.18 -7.47 -1.24
C ILE A 36 13.17 -7.77 -2.36
N GLU A 37 12.54 -6.71 -2.91
CA GLU A 37 11.65 -6.82 -4.08
C GLU A 37 12.43 -7.29 -5.31
N GLU A 38 13.53 -6.62 -5.60
CA GLU A 38 14.33 -6.87 -6.80
C GLU A 38 14.90 -8.29 -6.81
N ASN A 39 15.45 -8.74 -5.68
CA ASN A 39 15.98 -10.10 -5.52
C ASN A 39 14.89 -11.15 -5.67
N TYR A 40 13.70 -10.93 -5.08
CA TYR A 40 12.60 -11.87 -5.22
C TYR A 40 12.14 -11.99 -6.69
N LEU A 41 11.91 -10.86 -7.37
CA LEU A 41 11.44 -10.85 -8.75
C LEU A 41 12.50 -11.41 -9.72
N LYS A 42 13.78 -11.18 -9.47
CA LYS A 42 14.88 -11.77 -10.24
C LYS A 42 14.92 -13.29 -10.13
N GLN A 43 14.64 -13.83 -8.94
CA GLN A 43 14.59 -15.28 -8.70
C GLN A 43 13.28 -15.92 -9.16
N ASN A 44 12.22 -15.15 -9.32
CA ASN A 44 10.88 -15.59 -9.65
C ASN A 44 10.24 -14.71 -10.75
N PRO A 45 10.78 -14.69 -11.98
CA PRO A 45 10.38 -13.71 -13.01
C PRO A 45 8.91 -13.82 -13.43
N ASP A 46 8.32 -15.02 -13.32
CA ASP A 46 6.93 -15.29 -13.72
C ASP A 46 5.93 -15.18 -12.54
N LYS A 47 6.40 -14.83 -11.34
CA LYS A 47 5.57 -14.72 -10.15
C LYS A 47 5.30 -13.26 -9.78
N GLY A 48 4.08 -13.02 -9.31
CA GLY A 48 3.72 -11.74 -8.70
C GLY A 48 4.33 -11.58 -7.30
N LEU A 49 4.00 -10.46 -6.67
CA LEU A 49 4.42 -10.11 -5.33
C LEU A 49 3.28 -9.38 -4.62
N LEU A 50 3.10 -9.58 -3.32
CA LEU A 50 2.09 -8.88 -2.54
C LEU A 50 2.76 -7.77 -1.73
N TYR A 51 2.24 -6.55 -1.86
CA TYR A 51 2.62 -5.42 -1.01
C TYR A 51 1.54 -5.15 0.00
N ALA A 52 1.95 -4.98 1.24
CA ALA A 52 1.11 -4.53 2.33
C ALA A 52 1.51 -3.12 2.76
N SER A 53 0.53 -2.25 2.95
CA SER A 53 0.74 -0.90 3.48
C SER A 53 -0.47 -0.47 4.32
N TRP A 54 -0.36 0.66 5.04
CA TRP A 54 -1.48 1.28 5.72
C TRP A 54 -2.22 2.28 4.81
N HIS A 55 -3.52 2.49 5.05
CA HIS A 55 -4.34 3.46 4.30
C HIS A 55 -3.76 4.87 4.33
N ARG A 56 -3.14 5.27 5.44
CA ARG A 56 -2.57 6.61 5.58
C ARG A 56 -1.66 7.03 4.43
N GLY A 57 -1.00 6.07 3.79
CA GLY A 57 -0.04 6.29 2.70
C GLY A 57 -0.61 6.16 1.29
N LEU A 58 -1.88 5.78 1.13
CA LEU A 58 -2.45 5.37 -0.16
C LEU A 58 -2.29 6.43 -1.27
N PHE A 59 -2.43 7.71 -0.92
CA PHE A 59 -2.39 8.80 -1.90
C PHE A 59 -1.10 8.80 -2.73
N PHE A 60 0.07 8.70 -2.07
CA PHE A 60 1.34 8.70 -2.77
C PHE A 60 1.68 7.34 -3.40
N VAL A 61 1.30 6.24 -2.76
CA VAL A 61 1.57 4.88 -3.27
C VAL A 61 0.99 4.66 -4.66
N ILE A 62 -0.21 5.18 -4.94
CA ILE A 62 -0.83 5.10 -6.28
C ILE A 62 0.05 5.78 -7.34
N TYR A 63 0.63 6.93 -7.03
CA TYR A 63 1.55 7.63 -7.92
C TYR A 63 2.91 6.94 -8.02
N TRP A 64 3.47 6.49 -6.90
CA TRP A 64 4.79 5.88 -6.83
C TRP A 64 4.86 4.59 -7.66
N TYR A 65 3.86 3.72 -7.53
CA TYR A 65 3.75 2.48 -8.31
C TYR A 65 2.98 2.62 -9.63
N ARG A 66 2.91 3.83 -10.21
CA ARG A 66 2.23 4.05 -11.50
C ARG A 66 2.87 3.23 -12.63
N ASN A 67 2.02 2.66 -13.49
CA ASN A 67 2.43 1.88 -14.68
C ASN A 67 3.35 0.68 -14.36
N GLN A 68 3.21 0.08 -13.18
CA GLN A 68 4.00 -1.07 -12.75
C GLN A 68 3.18 -2.37 -12.63
N ASN A 69 2.08 -2.49 -13.36
CA ASN A 69 1.21 -3.67 -13.36
C ASN A 69 0.70 -4.04 -11.94
N VAL A 70 0.30 -3.03 -11.17
CA VAL A 70 -0.26 -3.26 -9.84
C VAL A 70 -1.75 -3.53 -9.92
N VAL A 71 -2.20 -4.59 -9.27
CA VAL A 71 -3.61 -4.90 -9.04
C VAL A 71 -3.95 -4.63 -7.57
N SER A 72 -5.09 -3.97 -7.33
CA SER A 72 -5.57 -3.67 -5.97
C SER A 72 -7.06 -3.96 -5.84
N ILE A 73 -7.54 -4.03 -4.58
CA ILE A 73 -8.96 -4.19 -4.28
C ILE A 73 -9.52 -2.83 -3.84
N ALA A 74 -10.53 -2.36 -4.57
CA ALA A 74 -11.25 -1.15 -4.21
C ALA A 74 -12.65 -1.46 -3.67
N SER A 75 -13.09 -0.72 -2.65
CA SER A 75 -14.44 -0.85 -2.10
C SER A 75 -15.51 -0.59 -3.18
N ALA A 76 -16.68 -1.21 -3.01
CA ALA A 76 -17.86 -0.93 -3.84
C ALA A 76 -18.61 0.36 -3.43
N SER A 77 -18.10 1.13 -2.44
CA SER A 77 -18.64 2.43 -2.03
C SER A 77 -18.31 3.51 -3.07
N GLU A 78 -18.98 4.67 -2.97
CA GLU A 78 -18.71 5.84 -3.84
C GLU A 78 -17.25 6.32 -3.71
N ASP A 79 -16.72 6.41 -2.48
CA ASP A 79 -15.32 6.78 -2.24
C ASP A 79 -14.36 5.75 -2.85
N GLY A 80 -14.70 4.44 -2.72
CA GLY A 80 -13.93 3.37 -3.36
C GLY A 80 -13.97 3.44 -4.88
N GLU A 81 -15.08 3.91 -5.48
CA GLU A 81 -15.17 4.16 -6.92
C GLU A 81 -14.24 5.29 -7.35
N LEU A 82 -14.23 6.41 -6.61
CA LEU A 82 -13.34 7.53 -6.90
C LEU A 82 -11.87 7.11 -6.80
N ALA A 83 -11.52 6.40 -5.74
CA ALA A 83 -10.16 5.88 -5.54
C ALA A 83 -9.76 4.90 -6.67
N ALA A 84 -10.66 3.98 -7.07
CA ALA A 84 -10.41 3.06 -8.17
C ALA A 84 -10.22 3.78 -9.51
N GLN A 85 -11.01 4.80 -9.78
CA GLN A 85 -10.88 5.60 -10.99
C GLN A 85 -9.57 6.40 -11.02
N ALA A 86 -9.16 6.95 -9.88
CA ALA A 86 -7.86 7.60 -9.75
C ALA A 86 -6.72 6.59 -10.01
N ALA A 87 -6.73 5.45 -9.34
CA ALA A 87 -5.73 4.41 -9.49
C ALA A 87 -5.63 3.90 -10.95
N LYS A 88 -6.76 3.68 -11.62
CA LYS A 88 -6.79 3.31 -13.05
C LYS A 88 -6.08 4.32 -13.95
N ARG A 89 -6.21 5.63 -13.67
CA ARG A 89 -5.53 6.66 -14.45
C ARG A 89 -4.01 6.62 -14.27
N PHE A 90 -3.54 6.09 -13.15
CA PHE A 90 -2.12 5.84 -12.89
C PHE A 90 -1.66 4.43 -13.34
N GLY A 91 -2.49 3.71 -14.10
CA GLY A 91 -2.13 2.42 -14.68
C GLY A 91 -2.34 1.22 -13.74
N TRP A 92 -3.06 1.40 -12.64
CA TRP A 92 -3.41 0.29 -11.75
C TRP A 92 -4.64 -0.46 -12.26
N ILE A 93 -4.68 -1.76 -11.99
CA ILE A 93 -5.86 -2.59 -12.16
C ILE A 93 -6.61 -2.63 -10.83
N THR A 94 -7.93 -2.47 -10.86
CA THR A 94 -8.74 -2.52 -9.63
C THR A 94 -9.81 -3.60 -9.73
N THR A 95 -9.79 -4.55 -8.81
CA THR A 95 -10.89 -5.49 -8.57
C THR A 95 -11.87 -4.86 -7.56
N ARG A 96 -13.14 -5.29 -7.60
CA ARG A 96 -14.22 -4.63 -6.84
C ARG A 96 -14.74 -5.53 -5.74
N GLY A 97 -14.66 -5.07 -4.50
CA GLY A 97 -15.18 -5.76 -3.32
C GLY A 97 -14.68 -5.16 -2.03
N SER A 98 -15.26 -5.61 -0.92
CA SER A 98 -14.83 -5.23 0.43
C SER A 98 -15.02 -6.42 1.37
N SER A 99 -14.52 -6.32 2.59
CA SER A 99 -14.71 -7.33 3.64
C SER A 99 -16.19 -7.63 3.94
N SER A 100 -17.10 -6.70 3.59
CA SER A 100 -18.55 -6.83 3.85
C SER A 100 -19.39 -7.21 2.62
N ARG A 101 -18.92 -6.93 1.39
CA ARG A 101 -19.68 -7.19 0.16
C ARG A 101 -18.76 -7.47 -1.02
N GLY A 102 -18.94 -8.65 -1.65
CA GLY A 102 -18.17 -9.03 -2.84
C GLY A 102 -16.67 -9.30 -2.59
N GLY A 103 -16.20 -9.29 -1.33
CA GLY A 103 -14.79 -9.43 -1.01
C GLY A 103 -14.17 -10.72 -1.54
N ARG A 104 -14.85 -11.86 -1.39
CA ARG A 104 -14.35 -13.15 -1.91
C ARG A 104 -14.11 -13.14 -3.42
N GLN A 105 -14.99 -12.50 -4.19
CA GLN A 105 -14.82 -12.39 -5.65
C GLN A 105 -13.64 -11.46 -5.99
N ALA A 106 -13.52 -10.33 -5.29
CA ALA A 106 -12.42 -9.40 -5.50
C ALA A 106 -11.05 -10.04 -5.19
N TYR A 107 -10.97 -10.81 -4.09
CA TYR A 107 -9.75 -11.55 -3.74
C TYR A 107 -9.43 -12.66 -4.74
N ARG A 108 -10.43 -13.40 -5.25
CA ARG A 108 -10.21 -14.40 -6.32
C ARG A 108 -9.69 -13.75 -7.59
N ALA A 109 -10.32 -12.66 -8.04
CA ALA A 109 -9.84 -11.94 -9.20
C ALA A 109 -8.41 -11.41 -9.02
N MET A 110 -8.08 -10.91 -7.83
CA MET A 110 -6.72 -10.50 -7.50
C MET A 110 -5.74 -11.68 -7.49
N GLU A 111 -6.16 -12.84 -6.97
CA GLU A 111 -5.38 -14.08 -6.99
C GLU A 111 -5.00 -14.47 -8.43
N ASP A 112 -5.95 -14.40 -9.36
CA ASP A 112 -5.70 -14.71 -10.77
C ASP A 112 -4.65 -13.78 -11.38
N PHE A 113 -4.69 -12.48 -11.06
CA PHE A 113 -3.69 -11.51 -11.52
C PHE A 113 -2.30 -11.78 -10.93
N VAL A 114 -2.21 -11.98 -9.61
CA VAL A 114 -0.88 -12.15 -8.98
C VAL A 114 -0.22 -13.48 -9.38
N ARG A 115 -1.02 -14.51 -9.71
CA ARG A 115 -0.51 -15.76 -10.30
C ARG A 115 0.02 -15.56 -11.73
N GLN A 116 -0.42 -14.52 -12.44
CA GLN A 116 0.05 -14.13 -13.78
C GLN A 116 1.26 -13.17 -13.72
N GLY A 117 1.86 -12.96 -12.56
CA GLY A 117 3.03 -12.10 -12.40
C GLY A 117 2.73 -10.63 -12.08
N TYR A 118 1.45 -10.26 -11.86
CA TYR A 118 1.11 -8.89 -11.44
C TYR A 118 1.48 -8.65 -9.99
N LYS A 119 1.81 -7.40 -9.67
CA LYS A 119 2.05 -6.94 -8.30
C LYS A 119 0.71 -6.70 -7.60
N GLY A 120 0.47 -7.35 -6.47
CA GLY A 120 -0.74 -7.15 -5.66
C GLY A 120 -0.51 -6.07 -4.61
N GLY A 121 -1.13 -4.90 -4.73
CA GLY A 121 -1.03 -3.81 -3.75
C GLY A 121 -2.25 -3.74 -2.86
N LEU A 122 -2.08 -3.92 -1.55
CA LEU A 122 -3.16 -3.90 -0.56
C LEU A 122 -2.86 -2.93 0.59
N VAL A 123 -3.82 -2.04 0.84
CA VAL A 123 -3.90 -1.35 2.13
C VAL A 123 -4.64 -2.28 3.09
N THR A 124 -3.98 -2.63 4.19
CA THR A 124 -4.37 -3.79 5.00
C THR A 124 -5.31 -3.47 6.15
N ASP A 125 -5.32 -2.24 6.65
CA ASP A 125 -6.31 -1.74 7.59
C ASP A 125 -7.60 -1.37 6.84
N ALA A 126 -8.74 -1.89 7.24
CA ALA A 126 -9.99 -1.66 6.53
C ALA A 126 -10.59 -0.28 6.85
N PRO A 127 -11.46 0.28 5.96
CA PRO A 127 -12.10 1.59 6.16
C PRO A 127 -12.91 1.75 7.46
N ARG A 128 -13.23 0.65 8.12
CA ARG A 128 -13.93 0.64 9.42
C ARG A 128 -12.99 0.52 10.61
N GLY A 129 -11.67 0.61 10.36
CA GLY A 129 -10.68 0.49 11.43
C GLY A 129 -10.66 -0.89 12.13
N PRO A 130 -9.95 -1.05 13.24
CA PRO A 130 -9.01 -0.03 13.72
C PRO A 130 -7.87 0.20 12.74
N ARG A 131 -7.34 1.45 12.71
CA ARG A 131 -6.15 1.77 11.91
C ARG A 131 -4.94 1.01 12.44
N PHE A 132 -3.99 0.73 11.58
CA PHE A 132 -2.74 0.03 11.92
C PHE A 132 -2.94 -1.40 12.45
N VAL A 133 -4.07 -2.02 12.07
CA VAL A 133 -4.36 -3.43 12.34
C VAL A 133 -4.79 -4.10 11.03
N ALA A 134 -3.94 -4.98 10.51
CA ALA A 134 -4.18 -5.65 9.25
C ALA A 134 -5.39 -6.59 9.32
N LYS A 135 -6.19 -6.59 8.27
CA LYS A 135 -7.24 -7.58 8.05
C LYS A 135 -6.64 -8.86 7.46
N PRO A 136 -7.22 -10.02 7.77
CA PRO A 136 -6.64 -11.31 7.40
C PRO A 136 -6.63 -11.59 5.89
N GLY A 137 -7.30 -10.77 5.08
CA GLY A 137 -7.46 -11.03 3.65
C GLY A 137 -6.16 -11.23 2.88
N ILE A 138 -5.13 -10.41 3.14
CA ILE A 138 -3.83 -10.54 2.48
C ILE A 138 -3.09 -11.82 2.92
N ILE A 139 -3.25 -12.24 4.17
CA ILE A 139 -2.67 -13.48 4.70
C ILE A 139 -3.27 -14.70 3.98
N TYR A 140 -4.60 -14.72 3.84
CA TYR A 140 -5.26 -15.79 3.07
C TYR A 140 -4.90 -15.78 1.59
N LEU A 141 -4.67 -14.60 1.00
CA LEU A 141 -4.21 -14.49 -0.38
C LEU A 141 -2.79 -15.06 -0.51
N ALA A 142 -1.87 -14.70 0.37
CA ALA A 142 -0.51 -15.25 0.41
C ALA A 142 -0.51 -16.76 0.61
N LYS A 143 -1.31 -17.27 1.58
CA LYS A 143 -1.50 -18.70 1.81
C LYS A 143 -1.95 -19.46 0.55
N ARG A 144 -2.94 -18.93 -0.18
CA ARG A 144 -3.53 -19.58 -1.37
C ARG A 144 -2.62 -19.53 -2.58
N THR A 145 -1.84 -18.46 -2.71
CA THR A 145 -0.98 -18.24 -3.89
C THR A 145 0.45 -18.74 -3.69
N GLY A 146 0.90 -18.88 -2.45
CA GLY A 146 2.31 -19.11 -2.11
C GLY A 146 3.20 -17.89 -2.38
N ILE A 147 2.60 -16.74 -2.73
CA ILE A 147 3.30 -15.50 -3.04
C ILE A 147 3.56 -14.74 -1.73
N PRO A 148 4.81 -14.29 -1.47
CA PRO A 148 5.14 -13.61 -0.23
C PRO A 148 4.54 -12.19 -0.17
N ILE A 149 4.43 -11.70 1.06
CA ILE A 149 4.01 -10.33 1.36
C ILE A 149 5.24 -9.51 1.72
N ILE A 150 5.44 -8.37 1.06
CA ILE A 150 6.43 -7.35 1.45
C ILE A 150 5.68 -6.19 2.12
N PRO A 151 5.93 -5.94 3.41
CA PRO A 151 5.49 -4.72 4.07
C PRO A 151 6.24 -3.52 3.51
N VAL A 152 5.51 -2.45 3.16
CA VAL A 152 6.10 -1.22 2.63
C VAL A 152 5.39 0.01 3.18
N ILE A 153 6.14 0.99 3.65
CA ILE A 153 5.64 2.26 4.18
C ILE A 153 6.46 3.39 3.60
N TRP A 154 5.84 4.56 3.50
CA TRP A 154 6.54 5.81 3.20
C TRP A 154 6.17 6.89 4.21
N SER A 155 7.06 7.86 4.39
CA SER A 155 6.82 9.10 5.12
C SER A 155 7.53 10.27 4.43
N ALA A 156 7.37 11.49 4.95
CA ALA A 156 7.98 12.68 4.37
C ALA A 156 8.43 13.67 5.44
N ASP A 157 9.41 14.53 5.10
CA ASP A 157 9.85 15.63 5.95
C ASP A 157 8.74 16.66 6.20
N ARG A 158 7.85 16.85 5.18
CA ARG A 158 6.73 17.80 5.21
C ARG A 158 5.51 17.21 4.53
N PHE A 159 4.41 17.11 5.24
CA PHE A 159 3.13 16.62 4.73
C PHE A 159 1.95 17.37 5.37
N TRP A 160 0.79 17.27 4.74
CA TRP A 160 -0.50 17.55 5.37
C TRP A 160 -1.07 16.23 5.87
N GLN A 161 -1.61 16.25 7.08
CA GLN A 161 -2.35 15.11 7.64
C GLN A 161 -3.83 15.46 7.66
N LEU A 162 -4.65 14.61 7.04
CA LEU A 162 -6.09 14.80 7.01
C LEU A 162 -6.71 14.35 8.34
N GLN A 163 -7.82 14.97 8.72
CA GLN A 163 -8.64 14.54 9.85
C GLN A 163 -9.61 13.43 9.43
N SER A 164 -9.09 12.41 8.72
CA SER A 164 -9.81 11.20 8.34
C SER A 164 -9.57 10.10 9.37
N TRP A 165 -10.37 9.03 9.29
CA TRP A 165 -10.21 7.87 10.19
C TRP A 165 -8.81 7.24 10.11
N ASP A 166 -8.18 7.25 8.92
CA ASP A 166 -6.87 6.68 8.62
C ASP A 166 -5.71 7.67 8.78
N ARG A 167 -6.01 8.95 9.08
CA ARG A 167 -5.01 10.02 9.15
C ARG A 167 -4.14 10.08 7.89
N THR A 168 -4.78 10.01 6.71
CA THR A 168 -4.08 10.09 5.42
C THR A 168 -3.07 11.23 5.39
N ILE A 169 -1.84 10.92 5.00
CA ILE A 169 -0.77 11.90 4.79
C ILE A 169 -0.63 12.21 3.30
N ILE A 170 -0.42 13.49 3.01
CA ILE A 170 -0.25 14.02 1.66
C ILE A 170 1.05 14.83 1.64
N PRO A 171 2.08 14.44 0.86
CA PRO A 171 3.35 15.14 0.88
C PRO A 171 3.17 16.56 0.32
N LYS A 172 3.83 17.54 0.93
CA LYS A 172 3.85 18.90 0.39
C LYS A 172 4.71 18.96 -0.88
N PRO A 173 4.48 19.93 -1.78
CA PRO A 173 5.36 20.14 -2.93
C PRO A 173 6.83 20.26 -2.48
N PHE A 174 7.74 19.67 -3.24
CA PHE A 174 9.18 19.65 -2.96
C PHE A 174 9.57 18.94 -1.65
N ALA A 175 8.70 18.13 -1.06
CA ALA A 175 9.03 17.34 0.11
C ALA A 175 10.06 16.27 -0.23
N GLN A 176 10.88 15.94 0.77
CA GLN A 176 11.73 14.74 0.74
C GLN A 176 10.93 13.59 1.35
N LEU A 177 10.88 12.48 0.64
CA LEU A 177 10.18 11.28 1.05
C LEU A 177 11.17 10.17 1.33
N VAL A 178 10.81 9.34 2.27
CA VAL A 178 11.48 8.07 2.54
C VAL A 178 10.48 6.93 2.38
N ALA A 179 10.88 5.87 1.68
CA ALA A 179 10.12 4.65 1.60
C ALA A 179 10.95 3.49 2.15
N LEU A 180 10.35 2.74 3.05
CA LEU A 180 10.95 1.56 3.65
C LEU A 180 10.21 0.31 3.23
N PHE A 181 10.99 -0.65 2.76
CA PHE A 181 10.60 -2.04 2.66
C PHE A 181 11.07 -2.75 3.94
N ALA A 182 10.28 -3.68 4.46
CA ALA A 182 10.75 -4.48 5.59
C ALA A 182 11.98 -5.33 5.18
N ASP A 183 12.81 -5.65 6.16
CA ASP A 183 14.06 -6.39 5.92
C ASP A 183 13.80 -7.82 5.42
N ASP A 184 12.59 -8.35 5.67
CA ASP A 184 12.20 -9.68 5.23
C ASP A 184 10.74 -9.70 4.75
N TYR A 185 10.40 -10.68 3.90
CA TYR A 185 9.04 -10.88 3.44
C TYR A 185 8.34 -11.98 4.26
N ILE A 186 7.01 -11.86 4.39
CA ILE A 186 6.19 -12.82 5.11
C ILE A 186 5.72 -13.90 4.13
N ARG A 187 6.15 -15.14 4.36
CA ARG A 187 5.66 -16.35 3.65
C ARG A 187 4.63 -17.05 4.52
N VAL A 188 3.46 -17.30 3.96
CA VAL A 188 2.41 -18.06 4.64
C VAL A 188 2.31 -19.44 4.01
N PRO A 189 2.60 -20.52 4.76
CA PRO A 189 2.49 -21.89 4.26
C PRO A 189 1.07 -22.22 3.78
N ALA A 190 0.94 -23.02 2.73
CA ALA A 190 -0.36 -23.40 2.16
C ALA A 190 -1.23 -24.19 3.16
N GLU A 191 -0.60 -24.95 4.05
CA GLU A 191 -1.21 -25.77 5.11
C GLU A 191 -1.45 -25.00 6.40
N ALA A 192 -1.00 -23.73 6.54
CA ALA A 192 -1.09 -22.98 7.78
C ALA A 192 -2.52 -23.02 8.38
N SER A 193 -2.63 -23.35 9.65
CA SER A 193 -3.89 -23.35 10.39
C SER A 193 -4.47 -21.94 10.52
N ARG A 194 -5.66 -21.82 11.10
CA ARG A 194 -6.26 -20.52 11.39
C ARG A 194 -5.44 -19.74 12.41
N GLU A 195 -4.92 -20.40 13.42
CA GLU A 195 -4.07 -19.84 14.48
C GLU A 195 -2.75 -19.33 13.88
N GLU A 196 -2.13 -20.09 12.99
CA GLU A 196 -0.92 -19.68 12.28
C GLU A 196 -1.18 -18.51 11.33
N CYS A 197 -2.32 -18.47 10.65
CA CYS A 197 -2.70 -17.30 9.85
C CYS A 197 -2.83 -16.04 10.73
N GLU A 198 -3.37 -16.17 11.95
CA GLU A 198 -3.46 -15.04 12.89
C GLU A 198 -2.06 -14.66 13.43
N PHE A 199 -1.16 -15.61 13.60
CA PHE A 199 0.24 -15.33 13.92
C PHE A 199 0.93 -14.52 12.81
N TYR A 200 0.79 -14.91 11.53
CA TYR A 200 1.33 -14.15 10.40
C TYR A 200 0.69 -12.78 10.24
N ARG A 201 -0.60 -12.64 10.56
CA ARG A 201 -1.26 -11.34 10.58
C ARG A 201 -0.63 -10.39 11.61
N ARG A 202 -0.35 -10.90 12.82
CA ARG A 202 0.33 -10.11 13.86
C ARG A 202 1.78 -9.77 13.47
N GLN A 203 2.50 -10.69 12.84
CA GLN A 203 3.82 -10.39 12.29
C GLN A 203 3.75 -9.25 11.26
N LEU A 204 2.73 -9.24 10.41
CA LEU A 204 2.51 -8.16 9.44
C LEU A 204 2.25 -6.83 10.14
N ASP A 205 1.41 -6.81 11.19
CA ASP A 205 1.17 -5.59 11.99
C ASP A 205 2.46 -5.06 12.59
N GLN A 206 3.26 -5.93 13.21
CA GLN A 206 4.53 -5.56 13.82
C GLN A 206 5.52 -5.00 12.79
N ALA A 207 5.67 -5.68 11.65
CA ALA A 207 6.56 -5.23 10.57
C ALA A 207 6.14 -3.86 10.02
N LEU A 208 4.86 -3.68 9.69
CA LEU A 208 4.33 -2.41 9.18
C LEU A 208 4.46 -1.27 10.20
N ASN A 209 4.14 -1.52 11.47
CA ASN A 209 4.22 -0.50 12.52
C ASN A 209 5.69 -0.13 12.81
N ARG A 210 6.60 -1.11 12.81
CA ARG A 210 8.03 -0.87 12.97
C ARG A 210 8.59 0.04 11.88
N ILE A 211 8.40 -0.32 10.61
CA ILE A 211 8.92 0.49 9.50
C ILE A 211 8.19 1.84 9.37
N MET A 212 6.92 1.94 9.83
CA MET A 212 6.21 3.21 9.91
C MET A 212 6.85 4.13 10.95
N TYR A 213 7.15 3.61 12.14
CA TYR A 213 7.86 4.37 13.17
C TYR A 213 9.21 4.89 12.66
N GLN A 214 9.99 4.02 12.03
CA GLN A 214 11.29 4.37 11.46
C GLN A 214 11.17 5.45 10.39
N ALA A 215 10.22 5.32 9.46
CA ALA A 215 9.97 6.31 8.41
C ALA A 215 9.53 7.68 8.97
N ASP A 216 8.64 7.69 9.96
CA ASP A 216 8.11 8.92 10.56
C ASP A 216 9.16 9.68 11.41
N HIS A 217 10.18 8.98 11.91
CA HIS A 217 11.24 9.58 12.73
C HIS A 217 12.53 9.85 11.95
N PHE A 218 12.63 9.40 10.69
CA PHE A 218 13.84 9.56 9.91
C PHE A 218 14.29 11.01 9.76
N PHE A 219 13.39 11.90 9.37
CA PHE A 219 13.72 13.31 9.16
C PHE A 219 13.91 14.12 10.48
N LYS A 220 13.55 13.53 11.61
CA LYS A 220 13.76 14.13 12.94
C LYS A 220 15.10 13.72 13.54
N ASN A 221 15.67 12.63 13.07
CA ASN A 221 16.95 12.09 13.57
C ASN A 221 18.10 12.52 12.65
N THR A 222 18.76 13.60 13.00
CA THR A 222 19.82 14.23 12.19
C THR A 222 21.08 13.37 12.01
N GLY A 223 21.23 12.28 12.76
CA GLY A 223 22.38 11.37 12.68
C GLY A 223 22.15 10.12 11.83
N ALA A 224 20.91 9.80 11.47
CA ALA A 224 20.60 8.60 10.71
C ALA A 224 20.76 8.83 9.21
N THR A 225 21.56 8.02 8.55
CA THR A 225 21.68 7.98 7.08
C THR A 225 20.78 6.94 6.44
N ASP A 226 20.30 5.98 7.25
CA ASP A 226 19.35 4.94 6.89
C ASP A 226 18.27 4.86 7.99
N PRO A 227 16.98 4.97 7.63
CA PRO A 227 15.90 4.92 8.62
C PRO A 227 15.86 3.60 9.41
N ARG A 228 16.40 2.50 8.88
CA ARG A 228 16.48 1.20 9.58
C ARG A 228 17.39 1.23 10.80
N GLN A 229 18.26 2.25 10.91
CA GLN A 229 19.11 2.49 12.09
C GLN A 229 18.36 3.11 13.27
N ILE A 230 17.12 3.57 13.05
CA ILE A 230 16.31 4.16 14.11
C ILE A 230 15.83 3.04 15.04
N GLU A 231 16.20 3.15 16.30
CA GLU A 231 15.74 2.24 17.34
C GLU A 231 14.23 2.38 17.55
N VAL A 232 13.55 1.24 17.55
CA VAL A 232 12.10 1.18 17.68
C VAL A 232 11.73 0.66 19.06
N PRO A 233 10.99 1.43 19.86
CA PRO A 233 10.51 0.98 21.16
C PRO A 233 9.60 -0.26 21.05
N ASP A 234 9.59 -1.07 22.10
CA ASP A 234 8.67 -2.18 22.25
C ASP A 234 7.80 -1.96 23.50
N PRO A 235 6.47 -1.81 23.38
CA PRO A 235 5.69 -1.83 22.14
C PRO A 235 5.91 -0.59 21.26
N VAL A 236 5.73 -0.76 19.95
CA VAL A 236 5.84 0.33 18.96
C VAL A 236 4.75 1.37 19.23
N PRO A 237 5.08 2.64 19.53
CA PRO A 237 4.08 3.68 19.69
C PRO A 237 3.40 3.98 18.33
N LEU A 238 2.08 3.96 18.32
CA LEU A 238 1.29 4.31 17.14
C LEU A 238 1.06 5.82 17.09
N PRO A 239 1.10 6.46 15.91
CA PRO A 239 0.83 7.89 15.78
C PRO A 239 -0.63 8.20 16.07
N ASP A 240 -0.87 9.35 16.71
CA ASP A 240 -2.20 9.90 17.04
C ASP A 240 -3.06 10.23 15.80
#